data_b6dd8cb8c45276a0fa3ac6605218e5d6
#
_entry.id   b6dd8cb8c45276a0fa3ac6605218e5d6
#
_cell.length_a   1.000
_cell.length_b   1.000
_cell.length_c   1.000
_cell.angle_alpha   90.00
_cell.angle_beta   90.00
_cell.angle_gamma   90.00
#
_symmetry.space_group_name_H-M   'P 1'
#
loop_
_entity.id
_entity.type
_entity.pdbx_description
1 polymer ?
#
loop_
_entity_poly.entity_id
_entity_poly.type
_entity_poly.pdbx_seq_one_letter_code
_entity_poly.pdbx_strand_id
1 'polypeptide(L)'
;DIIFSKCSGFYDEDFLLHIYAPTDEIYYTVDGSDPDKNSLKYEEPLTIKDATNNCNVYSLRTDVTTRFLEEINGEYINWSDEPNYIVPDYLVDKCNVLKVVYYDKYGNRSAIAEQVYFLGFNEKEGYENVNIISITTDPENLFDYKSGIYVTGERFDIYREEGIPEDDMSS
;
A
#
# COMPACT_ATOMS: atom_id res chain seq x y z
N ASP A 1 -20.60 15.35 1.82
CA ASP A 1 -19.25 15.01 1.39
C ASP A 1 -18.26 15.19 2.55
N ILE A 2 -17.19 14.40 2.56
CA ILE A 2 -16.07 14.58 3.50
C ILE A 2 -15.14 15.66 2.96
N ILE A 3 -14.74 16.59 3.82
CA ILE A 3 -13.82 17.69 3.49
C ILE A 3 -12.60 17.62 4.40
N PHE A 4 -11.41 17.72 3.82
CA PHE A 4 -10.14 17.77 4.53
C PHE A 4 -9.60 19.20 4.54
N SER A 5 -9.00 19.64 5.64
CA SER A 5 -8.36 20.95 5.73
C SER A 5 -7.11 21.08 4.85
N LYS A 6 -6.51 19.96 4.45
CA LYS A 6 -5.39 19.88 3.51
C LYS A 6 -5.64 18.74 2.53
N CYS A 7 -5.27 18.94 1.26
CA CYS A 7 -5.35 17.92 0.22
C CYS A 7 -4.11 17.02 0.22
N SER A 8 -4.19 15.87 -0.48
CA SER A 8 -3.02 15.03 -0.79
C SER A 8 -1.88 15.83 -1.39
N GLY A 9 -0.65 15.49 -1.04
CA GLY A 9 0.53 16.18 -1.57
C GLY A 9 1.76 16.05 -0.71
N PHE A 10 2.76 16.85 -1.04
CA PHE A 10 4.05 16.94 -0.37
C PHE A 10 4.04 18.09 0.63
N TYR A 11 4.56 17.84 1.82
CA TYR A 11 4.64 18.79 2.92
C TYR A 11 5.99 18.64 3.60
N ASP A 12 6.60 19.76 3.98
CA ASP A 12 7.92 19.78 4.60
C ASP A 12 7.82 19.72 6.14
N GLU A 13 6.69 20.15 6.71
CA GLU A 13 6.46 20.21 8.14
C GLU A 13 5.22 19.43 8.57
N ASP A 14 5.25 18.94 9.80
CA ASP A 14 4.10 18.33 10.47
C ASP A 14 2.92 19.30 10.53
N PHE A 15 1.71 18.78 10.44
CA PHE A 15 0.51 19.61 10.53
C PHE A 15 -0.67 18.89 11.17
N LEU A 16 -1.63 19.69 11.66
CA LEU A 16 -2.92 19.19 12.10
C LEU A 16 -3.90 19.13 10.92
N LEU A 17 -4.46 17.95 10.71
CA LEU A 17 -5.47 17.70 9.70
C LEU A 17 -6.85 17.69 10.33
N HIS A 18 -7.71 18.59 9.88
CA HIS A 18 -9.12 18.60 10.26
C HIS A 18 -9.95 17.89 9.19
N ILE A 19 -10.90 17.07 9.66
CA ILE A 19 -11.84 16.33 8.82
C ILE A 19 -13.24 16.82 9.16
N TYR A 20 -14.00 17.20 8.15
CA TYR A 20 -15.36 17.66 8.27
C TYR A 20 -16.29 16.72 7.50
N ALA A 21 -17.40 16.35 8.12
CA ALA A 21 -18.44 15.54 7.52
C ALA A 21 -19.84 16.01 8.00
N PRO A 22 -20.94 15.58 7.38
CA PRO A 22 -22.30 15.94 7.81
C PRO A 22 -22.69 15.41 9.19
N THR A 23 -21.92 14.52 9.78
CA THR A 23 -22.14 13.91 11.10
C THR A 23 -20.85 13.78 11.88
N ASP A 24 -20.96 13.55 13.19
CA ASP A 24 -19.82 13.26 14.07
C ASP A 24 -19.44 11.77 14.11
N GLU A 25 -20.15 10.91 13.38
CA GLU A 25 -19.86 9.48 13.24
C GLU A 25 -18.85 9.24 12.11
N ILE A 26 -17.63 9.79 12.28
CA ILE A 26 -16.53 9.73 11.32
C ILE A 26 -15.54 8.65 11.78
N TYR A 27 -15.16 7.74 10.88
CA TYR A 27 -14.20 6.67 11.13
C TYR A 27 -13.11 6.70 10.08
N TYR A 28 -11.88 6.32 10.49
CA TYR A 28 -10.74 6.36 9.60
C TYR A 28 -9.76 5.21 9.83
N THR A 29 -8.93 4.95 8.81
CA THR A 29 -7.77 4.07 8.86
C THR A 29 -6.53 4.80 8.34
N VAL A 30 -5.34 4.34 8.76
CA VAL A 30 -4.04 4.90 8.34
C VAL A 30 -3.09 3.86 7.75
N ASP A 31 -3.61 2.66 7.49
CA ASP A 31 -2.87 1.50 6.98
C ASP A 31 -3.30 1.08 5.57
N GLY A 32 -4.20 1.85 4.94
CA GLY A 32 -4.74 1.57 3.62
C GLY A 32 -5.96 0.66 3.60
N SER A 33 -6.34 0.04 4.72
CA SER A 33 -7.57 -0.74 4.82
C SER A 33 -8.81 0.15 4.72
N ASP A 34 -9.94 -0.42 4.34
CA ASP A 34 -11.21 0.30 4.25
C ASP A 34 -11.80 0.51 5.65
N PRO A 35 -12.09 1.76 6.05
CA PRO A 35 -12.61 2.03 7.39
C PRO A 35 -14.07 1.57 7.55
N ASP A 36 -14.37 1.07 8.75
CA ASP A 36 -15.71 0.70 9.19
C ASP A 36 -15.98 1.20 10.63
N LYS A 37 -17.07 0.77 11.25
CA LYS A 37 -17.43 1.16 12.64
C LYS A 37 -16.49 0.59 13.71
N ASN A 38 -15.62 -0.36 13.37
CA ASN A 38 -14.61 -0.90 14.28
C ASN A 38 -13.26 -0.17 14.13
N SER A 39 -13.14 0.69 13.11
CA SER A 39 -11.96 1.50 12.86
C SER A 39 -11.84 2.65 13.88
N LEU A 40 -10.75 3.41 13.80
CA LEU A 40 -10.54 4.56 14.68
C LEU A 40 -11.63 5.61 14.44
N LYS A 41 -12.23 6.10 15.52
CA LYS A 41 -13.20 7.20 15.47
C LYS A 41 -12.46 8.53 15.47
N TYR A 42 -12.86 9.44 14.59
CA TYR A 42 -12.32 10.80 14.56
C TYR A 42 -12.97 11.64 15.64
N GLU A 43 -12.22 12.03 16.65
CA GLU A 43 -12.68 12.84 17.77
C GLU A 43 -11.95 14.20 17.84
N GLU A 44 -10.71 14.26 17.33
CA GLU A 44 -9.85 15.44 17.35
C GLU A 44 -8.99 15.51 16.09
N PRO A 45 -8.41 16.69 15.75
CA PRO A 45 -7.55 16.82 14.57
C PRO A 45 -6.37 15.84 14.59
N LEU A 46 -6.11 15.18 13.46
CA LEU A 46 -5.03 14.23 13.33
C LEU A 46 -3.70 14.95 13.12
N THR A 47 -2.68 14.58 13.87
CA THR A 47 -1.31 15.02 13.58
C THR A 47 -0.74 14.18 12.44
N ILE A 48 -0.50 14.82 11.29
CA ILE A 48 0.20 14.21 10.15
C ILE A 48 1.67 14.58 10.26
N LYS A 49 2.52 13.57 10.33
CA LYS A 49 3.98 13.69 10.49
C LYS A 49 4.71 12.70 9.60
N ASP A 50 6.04 12.82 9.48
CA ASP A 50 6.85 11.84 8.76
C ASP A 50 6.61 10.43 9.31
N ALA A 51 6.12 9.55 8.44
CA ALA A 51 5.77 8.18 8.78
C ALA A 51 6.97 7.21 8.68
N THR A 52 8.15 7.67 8.30
CA THR A 52 9.36 6.84 8.14
C THR A 52 9.71 6.08 9.43
N ASN A 53 9.48 6.68 10.59
CA ASN A 53 9.72 6.05 11.90
C ASN A 53 8.73 4.94 12.27
N ASN A 54 7.65 4.76 11.54
CA ASN A 54 6.73 3.64 11.75
C ASN A 54 7.39 2.32 11.33
N CYS A 55 6.97 1.20 11.94
CA CYS A 55 7.49 -0.12 11.60
C CYS A 55 7.28 -0.43 10.11
N ASN A 56 8.24 -1.15 9.53
CA ASN A 56 8.09 -1.72 8.21
C ASN A 56 6.99 -2.81 8.24
N VAL A 57 6.17 -2.87 7.20
CA VAL A 57 5.14 -3.90 7.04
C VAL A 57 5.31 -4.57 5.67
N TYR A 58 4.92 -3.90 4.60
CA TYR A 58 4.95 -4.49 3.25
C TYR A 58 6.36 -4.67 2.70
N SER A 59 7.31 -3.82 3.09
CA SER A 59 8.72 -3.97 2.71
C SER A 59 9.42 -5.19 3.34
N LEU A 60 8.77 -5.86 4.31
CA LEU A 60 9.28 -7.11 4.89
C LEU A 60 8.76 -8.37 4.16
N ARG A 61 7.90 -8.21 3.16
CA ARG A 61 7.38 -9.35 2.39
C ARG A 61 8.45 -9.91 1.46
N THR A 62 8.61 -11.23 1.48
CA THR A 62 9.56 -11.96 0.62
C THR A 62 8.90 -12.63 -0.57
N ASP A 63 7.57 -12.60 -0.65
CA ASP A 63 6.77 -13.19 -1.71
C ASP A 63 6.44 -12.22 -2.86
N VAL A 64 6.97 -11.00 -2.80
CA VAL A 64 6.76 -9.94 -3.81
C VAL A 64 7.77 -9.95 -4.95
N THR A 65 8.87 -10.71 -4.83
CA THR A 65 9.86 -10.83 -5.89
C THR A 65 9.59 -12.03 -6.75
N THR A 66 9.62 -11.80 -8.05
CA THR A 66 9.74 -12.88 -9.02
C THR A 66 11.05 -13.62 -8.74
N ARG A 67 10.96 -14.88 -8.49
CA ARG A 67 12.11 -15.80 -8.52
C ARG A 67 12.52 -15.90 -9.98
N PHE A 68 13.57 -15.19 -10.37
CA PHE A 68 13.99 -15.13 -11.76
C PHE A 68 14.44 -16.51 -12.24
N LEU A 69 14.00 -16.87 -13.44
CA LEU A 69 14.68 -17.84 -14.26
C LEU A 69 16.04 -17.25 -14.61
N GLU A 70 17.10 -17.84 -14.12
CA GLU A 70 18.44 -17.48 -14.53
C GLU A 70 18.71 -18.12 -15.90
N GLU A 71 18.84 -17.29 -16.94
CA GLU A 71 19.23 -17.73 -18.27
C GLU A 71 20.74 -17.92 -18.29
N ILE A 72 21.20 -19.16 -18.29
CA ILE A 72 22.62 -19.50 -18.45
C ILE A 72 22.77 -20.19 -19.82
N ASN A 73 23.51 -19.55 -20.75
CA ASN A 73 23.78 -20.04 -22.10
C ASN A 73 22.56 -20.31 -22.99
N GLY A 74 21.48 -19.55 -22.82
CA GLY A 74 20.23 -19.72 -23.59
C GLY A 74 19.33 -20.83 -23.09
N GLU A 75 19.66 -21.45 -21.96
CA GLU A 75 18.78 -22.39 -21.26
C GLU A 75 18.33 -21.77 -19.92
N TYR A 76 17.04 -21.84 -19.66
CA TYR A 76 16.48 -21.40 -18.36
C TYR A 76 16.80 -22.48 -17.31
N ILE A 77 17.77 -22.19 -16.46
CA ILE A 77 18.21 -23.13 -15.44
C ILE A 77 17.81 -22.62 -14.05
N ASN A 78 16.96 -23.35 -13.40
CA ASN A 78 16.58 -23.30 -11.99
C ASN A 78 15.79 -22.07 -11.51
N TRP A 79 14.60 -22.39 -11.07
CA TRP A 79 13.88 -21.62 -10.08
C TRP A 79 14.69 -21.66 -8.77
N SER A 80 15.26 -20.55 -8.34
CA SER A 80 15.83 -20.46 -7.01
C SER A 80 14.73 -20.54 -5.97
N ASP A 81 14.83 -21.46 -5.03
CA ASP A 81 13.93 -21.50 -3.86
C ASP A 81 14.24 -20.39 -2.85
N GLU A 82 15.37 -19.69 -3.02
CA GLU A 82 15.77 -18.54 -2.25
C GLU A 82 15.12 -17.27 -2.81
N PRO A 83 14.42 -16.47 -1.97
CA PRO A 83 13.91 -15.19 -2.40
C PRO A 83 15.08 -14.26 -2.77
N ASN A 84 15.07 -13.69 -3.98
CA ASN A 84 16.08 -12.71 -4.40
C ASN A 84 15.89 -11.34 -3.71
N TYR A 85 14.92 -11.20 -2.86
CA TYR A 85 14.63 -9.97 -2.15
C TYR A 85 15.24 -10.00 -0.75
N ILE A 86 16.17 -9.09 -0.52
CA ILE A 86 16.72 -8.84 0.81
C ILE A 86 15.82 -7.81 1.49
N VAL A 87 15.13 -8.23 2.56
CA VAL A 87 14.33 -7.31 3.34
C VAL A 87 15.23 -6.22 3.94
N PRO A 88 14.79 -4.94 3.93
CA PRO A 88 15.59 -3.88 4.50
C PRO A 88 15.73 -4.06 6.02
N ASP A 89 16.93 -3.90 6.52
CA ASP A 89 17.26 -3.87 7.95
C ASP A 89 17.16 -2.45 8.55
N TYR A 90 16.65 -1.51 7.77
CA TYR A 90 16.41 -0.11 8.12
C TYR A 90 14.93 0.24 7.91
N LEU A 91 14.48 1.37 8.47
CA LEU A 91 13.13 1.89 8.25
C LEU A 91 13.05 2.56 6.87
N VAL A 92 12.23 2.00 5.98
CA VAL A 92 12.02 2.58 4.65
C VAL A 92 11.15 3.85 4.75
N ASP A 93 11.31 4.75 3.79
CA ASP A 93 10.47 5.95 3.69
C ASP A 93 9.00 5.58 3.46
N LYS A 94 8.10 6.27 4.15
CA LYS A 94 6.66 6.01 4.11
C LYS A 94 5.87 7.31 3.99
N CYS A 95 4.81 7.28 3.22
CA CYS A 95 3.77 8.31 3.24
C CYS A 95 2.67 7.92 4.25
N ASN A 96 1.82 8.90 4.58
CA ASN A 96 0.60 8.67 5.34
C ASN A 96 -0.55 8.43 4.35
N VAL A 97 -1.21 7.28 4.44
CA VAL A 97 -2.43 6.96 3.69
C VAL A 97 -3.60 7.04 4.66
N LEU A 98 -4.53 7.93 4.39
CA LEU A 98 -5.71 8.15 5.23
C LEU A 98 -6.96 7.83 4.41
N LYS A 99 -7.75 6.88 4.87
CA LYS A 99 -9.08 6.61 4.35
C LYS A 99 -10.12 6.96 5.40
N VAL A 100 -11.21 7.59 4.99
CA VAL A 100 -12.25 8.12 5.89
C VAL A 100 -13.63 7.79 5.36
N VAL A 101 -14.54 7.43 6.27
CA VAL A 101 -15.97 7.33 6.02
C VAL A 101 -16.74 8.02 7.14
N TYR A 102 -17.98 8.34 6.89
CA TYR A 102 -18.94 8.69 7.95
C TYR A 102 -20.19 7.83 7.85
N TYR A 103 -20.93 7.75 8.92
CA TYR A 103 -22.24 7.12 8.96
C TYR A 103 -23.31 8.18 9.23
N ASP A 104 -24.38 8.14 8.44
CA ASP A 104 -25.52 9.02 8.66
C ASP A 104 -26.37 8.57 9.86
N LYS A 105 -27.36 9.37 10.22
CA LYS A 105 -28.29 9.07 11.34
C LYS A 105 -29.12 7.80 11.15
N TYR A 106 -29.13 7.23 9.95
CA TYR A 106 -29.80 5.97 9.64
C TYR A 106 -28.84 4.78 9.64
N GLY A 107 -27.53 5.02 9.83
CA GLY A 107 -26.49 4.02 9.83
C GLY A 107 -25.95 3.68 8.44
N ASN A 108 -26.27 4.45 7.40
CA ASN A 108 -25.70 4.26 6.07
C ASN A 108 -24.28 4.81 6.01
N ARG A 109 -23.37 4.02 5.44
CA ARG A 109 -21.96 4.40 5.24
C ARG A 109 -21.82 5.29 4.00
N SER A 110 -21.01 6.34 4.10
CA SER A 110 -20.62 7.16 2.94
C SER A 110 -19.72 6.40 1.97
N ALA A 111 -19.46 6.97 0.80
CA ALA A 111 -18.30 6.60 0.00
C ALA A 111 -17.01 6.90 0.80
N ILE A 112 -15.93 6.14 0.50
CA ILE A 112 -14.62 6.38 1.08
C ILE A 112 -14.04 7.67 0.49
N ALA A 113 -13.54 8.55 1.36
CA ALA A 113 -12.68 9.66 0.98
C ALA A 113 -11.25 9.33 1.38
N GLU A 114 -10.31 9.60 0.49
CA GLU A 114 -8.92 9.22 0.67
C GLU A 114 -7.98 10.42 0.50
N GLN A 115 -6.92 10.45 1.32
CA GLN A 115 -5.82 11.40 1.19
C GLN A 115 -4.48 10.71 1.42
N VAL A 116 -3.46 11.15 0.69
CA VAL A 116 -2.08 10.66 0.83
C VAL A 116 -1.13 11.84 1.06
N TYR A 117 -0.35 11.79 2.13
CA TYR A 117 0.55 12.86 2.53
C TYR A 117 1.99 12.36 2.59
N PHE A 118 2.87 13.01 1.82
CA PHE A 118 4.30 12.78 1.80
C PHE A 118 5.00 13.88 2.61
N LEU A 119 5.53 13.54 3.78
CA LEU A 119 6.20 14.52 4.65
C LEU A 119 7.71 14.37 4.59
N GLY A 120 8.39 15.50 4.42
CA GLY A 120 9.85 15.58 4.37
C GLY A 120 10.50 14.98 3.13
N PHE A 121 9.72 14.58 2.12
CA PHE A 121 10.26 13.92 0.92
C PHE A 121 11.14 14.83 0.06
N ASN A 122 10.96 16.16 0.14
CA ASN A 122 11.80 17.12 -0.56
C ASN A 122 13.25 17.16 -0.04
N GLU A 123 13.47 16.70 1.21
CA GLU A 123 14.79 16.66 1.87
C GLU A 123 15.41 15.25 1.90
N LYS A 124 14.66 14.23 1.45
CA LYS A 124 15.14 12.85 1.44
C LYS A 124 15.98 12.57 0.19
N GLU A 125 17.13 11.94 0.39
CA GLU A 125 18.02 11.53 -0.69
C GLU A 125 17.34 10.53 -1.64
N GLY A 126 17.53 10.72 -2.94
CA GLY A 126 17.04 9.82 -3.98
C GLY A 126 15.69 10.22 -4.59
N TYR A 127 15.01 11.25 -4.06
CA TYR A 127 13.69 11.69 -4.58
C TYR A 127 13.76 12.95 -5.46
N GLU A 128 14.90 13.62 -5.57
CA GLU A 128 15.04 14.96 -6.17
C GLU A 128 14.67 15.03 -7.66
N ASN A 129 14.80 13.92 -8.38
CA ASN A 129 14.56 13.87 -9.84
C ASN A 129 13.69 12.70 -10.29
N VAL A 130 12.87 12.15 -9.39
CA VAL A 130 11.97 11.03 -9.71
C VAL A 130 10.51 11.45 -9.59
N ASN A 131 9.68 10.93 -10.48
CA ASN A 131 8.24 11.07 -10.34
C ASN A 131 7.72 10.04 -9.34
N ILE A 132 7.01 10.50 -8.33
CA ILE A 132 6.37 9.62 -7.34
C ILE A 132 4.94 9.34 -7.79
N ILE A 133 4.60 8.06 -7.92
CA ILE A 133 3.24 7.60 -8.19
C ILE A 133 2.77 6.85 -6.94
N SER A 134 1.70 7.36 -6.32
CA SER A 134 1.03 6.70 -5.20
C SER A 134 -0.16 5.91 -5.72
N ILE A 135 -0.17 4.61 -5.43
CA ILE A 135 -1.30 3.73 -5.73
C ILE A 135 -1.85 3.25 -4.39
N THR A 136 -3.11 3.57 -4.12
CA THR A 136 -3.81 3.12 -2.92
C THR A 136 -4.90 2.15 -3.31
N THR A 137 -4.87 0.98 -2.71
CA THR A 137 -5.85 -0.07 -2.93
C THR A 137 -5.95 -0.93 -1.66
N ASP A 138 -6.97 -1.79 -1.59
CA ASP A 138 -6.99 -2.80 -0.54
C ASP A 138 -5.74 -3.67 -0.66
N PRO A 139 -5.01 -3.92 0.44
CA PRO A 139 -3.82 -4.77 0.43
C PRO A 139 -4.04 -6.16 -0.17
N GLU A 140 -5.22 -6.74 -0.05
CA GLU A 140 -5.56 -8.03 -0.66
C GLU A 140 -5.44 -8.00 -2.19
N ASN A 141 -5.76 -6.87 -2.84
CA ASN A 141 -5.62 -6.74 -4.29
C ASN A 141 -4.15 -6.87 -4.76
N LEU A 142 -3.20 -6.54 -3.90
CA LEU A 142 -1.78 -6.65 -4.20
C LEU A 142 -1.19 -7.98 -3.72
N PHE A 143 -1.57 -8.43 -2.52
CA PHE A 143 -0.82 -9.40 -1.75
C PHE A 143 -1.57 -10.69 -1.42
N ASP A 144 -2.84 -10.86 -1.83
CA ASP A 144 -3.54 -12.13 -1.66
C ASP A 144 -2.87 -13.23 -2.52
N TYR A 145 -2.73 -14.42 -1.94
CA TYR A 145 -2.03 -15.54 -2.61
C TYR A 145 -2.70 -15.98 -3.91
N LYS A 146 -4.04 -15.88 -4.01
CA LYS A 146 -4.81 -16.33 -5.19
C LYS A 146 -5.07 -15.25 -6.21
N SER A 147 -5.30 -14.02 -5.74
CA SER A 147 -5.79 -12.93 -6.57
C SER A 147 -4.89 -11.69 -6.56
N GLY A 148 -3.90 -11.63 -5.67
CA GLY A 148 -3.00 -10.49 -5.58
C GLY A 148 -2.09 -10.37 -6.81
N ILE A 149 -1.95 -9.14 -7.32
CA ILE A 149 -1.19 -8.88 -8.56
C ILE A 149 0.29 -8.59 -8.31
N TYR A 150 0.71 -8.50 -7.06
CA TYR A 150 2.08 -8.11 -6.68
C TYR A 150 2.85 -9.22 -5.96
N VAL A 151 2.32 -10.42 -5.94
CA VAL A 151 2.94 -11.63 -5.38
C VAL A 151 3.06 -12.70 -6.44
N THR A 152 3.98 -13.65 -6.27
CA THR A 152 4.10 -14.79 -7.17
C THR A 152 2.84 -15.67 -7.14
N GLY A 153 2.25 -15.90 -5.97
CA GLY A 153 0.92 -16.46 -5.79
C GLY A 153 0.72 -17.91 -6.25
N GLU A 154 -0.54 -18.36 -6.14
CA GLU A 154 -0.96 -19.74 -6.43
C GLU A 154 -0.65 -20.17 -7.87
N ARG A 155 -0.88 -19.30 -8.85
CA ARG A 155 -0.67 -19.61 -10.26
C ARG A 155 0.80 -19.87 -10.59
N PHE A 156 1.70 -19.14 -9.96
CA PHE A 156 3.14 -19.37 -10.09
C PHE A 156 3.54 -20.72 -9.50
N ASP A 157 3.02 -21.06 -8.32
CA ASP A 157 3.35 -22.33 -7.68
C ASP A 157 2.82 -23.53 -8.50
N ILE A 158 1.62 -23.43 -9.08
CA ILE A 158 1.07 -24.44 -9.99
C ILE A 158 1.98 -24.62 -11.21
N TYR A 159 2.40 -23.52 -11.87
CA TYR A 159 3.28 -23.61 -13.04
C TYR A 159 4.66 -24.17 -12.70
N ARG A 160 5.15 -23.89 -11.51
CA ARG A 160 6.42 -24.46 -11.05
C ARG A 160 6.33 -25.98 -10.83
N GLU A 161 5.21 -26.47 -10.33
CA GLU A 161 5.01 -27.89 -10.00
C GLU A 161 4.56 -28.72 -11.22
N GLU A 162 3.68 -28.20 -12.02
CA GLU A 162 3.00 -28.92 -13.12
C GLU A 162 3.52 -28.53 -14.52
N GLY A 163 4.30 -27.45 -14.62
CA GLY A 163 4.72 -26.85 -15.89
C GLY A 163 3.70 -25.84 -16.42
N ILE A 164 4.14 -25.00 -17.37
CA ILE A 164 3.27 -24.03 -18.02
C ILE A 164 2.39 -24.76 -19.04
N PRO A 165 1.04 -24.63 -18.98
CA PRO A 165 0.17 -25.23 -19.98
C PRO A 165 0.50 -24.71 -21.39
N GLU A 166 0.47 -25.61 -22.39
CA GLU A 166 0.79 -25.27 -23.78
C GLU A 166 -0.07 -24.10 -24.31
N ASP A 167 -1.30 -23.97 -23.85
CA ASP A 167 -2.23 -22.93 -24.26
C ASP A 167 -1.82 -21.52 -23.75
N ASP A 168 -1.05 -21.43 -22.65
CA ASP A 168 -0.55 -20.18 -22.08
C ASP A 168 0.80 -19.74 -22.71
N MET A 169 1.45 -20.58 -23.48
CA MET A 169 2.72 -20.28 -24.18
C MET A 169 2.52 -19.53 -25.51
N SER A 170 1.29 -19.30 -25.94
CA SER A 170 0.96 -18.73 -27.26
C SER A 170 0.50 -17.26 -27.26
N SER A 171 0.60 -16.56 -26.14
CA SER A 171 0.15 -15.15 -26.00
C SER A 171 1.30 -14.15 -25.91
#